data_9b0c4650885e35ac476ed89ca727fc4d
#
_entry.id   9b0c4650885e35ac476ed89ca727fc4d
#
_cell.length_a   1.000
_cell.length_b   1.000
_cell.length_c   1.000
_cell.angle_alpha   90.00
_cell.angle_beta   90.00
_cell.angle_gamma   90.00
#
_symmetry.space_group_name_H-M   'P 1'
#
loop_
_entity.id
_entity.type
_entity.pdbx_description
1 polymer ?
#
loop_
_entity_poly.entity_id
_entity_poly.type
_entity_poly.pdbx_seq_one_letter_code
_entity_poly.pdbx_strand_id
1 'polypeptide(L)'
;MVFHRTEHTRTAAVLLIMLSAFLYGMQGQSPDDIERQRLVEQQVKLSGRIASLNHEQEFLLMQKAFYASDSKYILLDLPSRTGMLKYRNRVLRTFVFSTTEGKRSVPRNTVLKVTAKTGGKERTRMLLFGDALLIRSKPSSLAAGKDKVVPQILVGSKDFAALFYAVEQGTMLYTVK
;
A
#
# COMPACT_ATOMS: atom_id res chain seq x y z
N MET A 1 -31.85 54.61 -46.09
CA MET A 1 -32.81 53.85 -45.28
C MET A 1 -32.68 52.36 -45.59
N VAL A 2 -31.64 51.71 -45.12
CA VAL A 2 -31.45 50.25 -45.16
C VAL A 2 -30.38 49.93 -44.08
N PHE A 3 -30.75 49.40 -42.92
CA PHE A 3 -29.85 48.62 -42.04
C PHE A 3 -30.56 48.32 -40.71
N HIS A 4 -31.50 47.37 -40.73
CA HIS A 4 -32.02 46.82 -39.47
C HIS A 4 -32.56 45.37 -39.59
N ARG A 5 -32.08 44.58 -40.53
CA ARG A 5 -32.66 43.23 -40.74
C ARG A 5 -31.70 42.04 -40.45
N THR A 6 -30.46 42.31 -39.99
CA THR A 6 -29.43 41.22 -39.86
C THR A 6 -29.19 40.77 -38.42
N GLU A 7 -29.69 41.46 -37.42
CA GLU A 7 -29.42 41.08 -36.00
C GLU A 7 -30.38 40.02 -35.46
N HIS A 8 -31.65 40.00 -35.93
CA HIS A 8 -32.63 39.01 -35.46
C HIS A 8 -32.37 37.59 -35.98
N THR A 9 -31.67 37.42 -37.11
CA THR A 9 -31.35 36.10 -37.66
C THR A 9 -30.17 35.45 -36.95
N ARG A 10 -29.23 36.23 -36.39
CA ARG A 10 -28.09 35.71 -35.64
C ARG A 10 -28.48 35.24 -34.23
N THR A 11 -29.38 35.96 -33.57
CA THR A 11 -29.91 35.58 -32.26
C THR A 11 -30.79 34.34 -32.32
N ALA A 12 -31.59 34.17 -33.36
CA ALA A 12 -32.43 33.00 -33.58
C ALA A 12 -31.57 31.73 -33.83
N ALA A 13 -30.47 31.85 -34.59
CA ALA A 13 -29.55 30.73 -34.84
C ALA A 13 -28.80 30.27 -33.57
N VAL A 14 -28.34 31.20 -32.75
CA VAL A 14 -27.66 30.87 -31.47
C VAL A 14 -28.62 30.21 -30.50
N LEU A 15 -29.87 30.67 -30.40
CA LEU A 15 -30.91 30.06 -29.56
C LEU A 15 -31.26 28.64 -30.02
N LEU A 16 -31.29 28.38 -31.32
CA LEU A 16 -31.56 27.05 -31.87
C LEU A 16 -30.42 26.06 -31.59
N ILE A 17 -29.17 26.52 -31.68
CA ILE A 17 -28.01 25.70 -31.34
C ILE A 17 -27.97 25.41 -29.82
N MET A 18 -28.28 26.37 -28.97
CA MET A 18 -28.36 26.15 -27.52
C MET A 18 -29.50 25.20 -27.15
N LEU A 19 -30.66 25.29 -27.82
CA LEU A 19 -31.81 24.41 -27.61
C LEU A 19 -31.49 22.97 -28.06
N SER A 20 -30.82 22.81 -29.20
CA SER A 20 -30.39 21.50 -29.67
C SER A 20 -29.34 20.85 -28.75
N ALA A 21 -28.39 21.61 -28.24
CA ALA A 21 -27.39 21.13 -27.26
C ALA A 21 -28.06 20.74 -25.93
N PHE A 22 -29.09 21.47 -25.52
CA PHE A 22 -29.88 21.13 -24.33
C PHE A 22 -30.72 19.88 -24.50
N LEU A 23 -31.33 19.69 -25.68
CA LEU A 23 -32.10 18.49 -26.02
C LEU A 23 -31.19 17.25 -26.19
N TYR A 24 -29.97 17.42 -26.74
CA TYR A 24 -28.97 16.34 -26.77
C TYR A 24 -28.45 15.95 -25.39
N GLY A 25 -28.33 16.90 -24.45
CA GLY A 25 -27.96 16.64 -23.06
C GLY A 25 -29.05 15.95 -22.24
N MET A 26 -30.32 16.02 -22.69
CA MET A 26 -31.47 15.36 -22.06
C MET A 26 -31.85 14.00 -22.69
N GLN A 27 -31.03 13.44 -23.56
CA GLN A 27 -31.17 12.02 -23.93
C GLN A 27 -30.86 11.20 -22.71
N GLY A 28 -31.89 10.92 -21.91
CA GLY A 28 -31.81 10.07 -20.74
C GLY A 28 -31.12 8.78 -21.11
N GLN A 29 -30.17 8.36 -20.29
CA GLN A 29 -29.49 7.07 -20.41
C GLN A 29 -30.56 6.01 -20.69
N SER A 30 -30.35 5.20 -21.73
CA SER A 30 -31.30 4.16 -22.05
C SER A 30 -31.42 3.21 -20.86
N PRO A 31 -32.55 2.59 -20.58
CA PRO A 31 -32.70 1.60 -19.51
C PRO A 31 -31.62 0.53 -19.58
N ASP A 32 -31.20 0.16 -20.78
CA ASP A 32 -30.12 -0.82 -21.03
C ASP A 32 -28.75 -0.31 -20.56
N ASP A 33 -28.47 0.99 -20.67
CA ASP A 33 -27.22 1.58 -20.23
C ASP A 33 -27.12 1.62 -18.69
N ILE A 34 -28.25 1.87 -18.04
CA ILE A 34 -28.34 1.85 -16.56
C ILE A 34 -28.14 0.42 -16.04
N GLU A 35 -28.74 -0.56 -16.71
CA GLU A 35 -28.58 -1.96 -16.32
C GLU A 35 -27.15 -2.47 -16.56
N ARG A 36 -26.54 -2.11 -17.68
CA ARG A 36 -25.12 -2.40 -17.95
C ARG A 36 -24.19 -1.77 -16.91
N GLN A 37 -24.42 -0.52 -16.53
CA GLN A 37 -23.64 0.13 -15.48
C GLN A 37 -23.77 -0.60 -14.14
N ARG A 38 -24.96 -0.99 -13.73
CA ARG A 38 -25.20 -1.79 -12.53
C ARG A 38 -24.47 -3.14 -12.55
N LEU A 39 -24.49 -3.84 -13.68
CA LEU A 39 -23.79 -5.10 -13.86
C LEU A 39 -22.28 -4.93 -13.76
N VAL A 40 -21.73 -3.89 -14.38
CA VAL A 40 -20.29 -3.55 -14.28
C VAL A 40 -19.91 -3.22 -12.84
N GLU A 41 -20.70 -2.41 -12.14
CA GLU A 41 -20.45 -2.08 -10.73
C GLU A 41 -20.48 -3.32 -9.83
N GLN A 42 -21.46 -4.22 -10.05
CA GLN A 42 -21.53 -5.49 -9.33
C GLN A 42 -20.32 -6.37 -9.63
N GLN A 43 -19.90 -6.45 -10.88
CA GLN A 43 -18.71 -7.22 -11.27
C GLN A 43 -17.44 -6.68 -10.64
N VAL A 44 -17.26 -5.35 -10.61
CA VAL A 44 -16.12 -4.70 -9.95
C VAL A 44 -16.15 -4.98 -8.44
N LYS A 45 -17.31 -4.89 -7.80
CA LYS A 45 -17.47 -5.18 -6.38
C LYS A 45 -17.17 -6.65 -6.05
N LEU A 46 -17.66 -7.59 -6.87
CA LEU A 46 -17.40 -9.02 -6.70
C LEU A 46 -15.93 -9.35 -6.91
N SER A 47 -15.31 -8.82 -7.95
CA SER A 47 -13.88 -9.05 -8.22
C SER A 47 -13.01 -8.49 -7.09
N GLY A 48 -13.34 -7.32 -6.54
CA GLY A 48 -12.68 -6.76 -5.37
C GLY A 48 -12.82 -7.66 -4.12
N ARG A 49 -14.00 -8.26 -3.92
CA ARG A 49 -14.24 -9.18 -2.79
C ARG A 49 -13.49 -10.50 -2.97
N ILE A 50 -13.45 -11.05 -4.18
CA ILE A 50 -12.66 -12.24 -4.50
C ILE A 50 -11.17 -11.98 -4.25
N ALA A 51 -10.64 -10.85 -4.72
CA ALA A 51 -9.25 -10.49 -4.47
C ALA A 51 -8.92 -10.36 -2.97
N SER A 52 -9.84 -9.79 -2.18
CA SER A 52 -9.70 -9.70 -0.73
C SER A 52 -9.69 -11.08 -0.05
N LEU A 53 -10.59 -11.98 -0.45
CA LEU A 53 -10.68 -13.34 0.10
C LEU A 53 -9.45 -14.19 -0.26
N ASN A 54 -8.98 -14.11 -1.50
CA ASN A 54 -7.76 -14.79 -1.92
C ASN A 54 -6.56 -14.34 -1.08
N HIS A 55 -6.49 -13.06 -0.81
CA HIS A 55 -5.43 -12.46 -0.01
C HIS A 55 -5.47 -12.93 1.46
N GLU A 56 -6.67 -13.00 2.03
CA GLU A 56 -6.88 -13.56 3.37
C GLU A 56 -6.52 -15.05 3.43
N GLN A 57 -6.88 -15.81 2.41
CA GLN A 57 -6.52 -17.22 2.29
C GLN A 57 -5.00 -17.41 2.22
N GLU A 58 -4.30 -16.64 1.38
CA GLU A 58 -2.83 -16.68 1.30
C GLU A 58 -2.18 -16.33 2.65
N PHE A 59 -2.72 -15.35 3.35
CA PHE A 59 -2.27 -14.99 4.68
C PHE A 59 -2.42 -16.13 5.70
N LEU A 60 -3.58 -16.77 5.71
CA LEU A 60 -3.86 -17.90 6.62
C LEU A 60 -2.98 -19.12 6.31
N LEU A 61 -2.78 -19.43 5.02
CA LEU A 61 -1.87 -20.50 4.60
C LEU A 61 -0.44 -20.25 5.04
N MET A 62 -0.01 -19.02 4.91
CA MET A 62 1.32 -18.60 5.35
C MET A 62 1.46 -18.63 6.88
N GLN A 63 0.46 -18.15 7.64
CA GLN A 63 0.47 -18.28 9.10
C GLN A 63 0.56 -19.76 9.52
N LYS A 64 -0.18 -20.65 8.85
CA LYS A 64 -0.12 -22.08 9.10
C LYS A 64 1.28 -22.61 8.85
N ALA A 65 1.94 -22.21 7.76
CA ALA A 65 3.31 -22.59 7.46
C ALA A 65 4.31 -22.09 8.53
N PHE A 66 4.14 -20.85 9.00
CA PHE A 66 4.96 -20.30 10.09
C PHE A 66 4.73 -21.00 11.43
N TYR A 67 3.51 -21.41 11.74
CA TYR A 67 3.21 -22.16 12.96
C TYR A 67 3.82 -23.57 12.95
N ALA A 68 3.90 -24.19 11.77
CA ALA A 68 4.55 -25.48 11.59
C ALA A 68 6.08 -25.38 11.56
N SER A 69 6.63 -24.20 11.32
CA SER A 69 8.07 -23.94 11.24
C SER A 69 8.70 -23.80 12.62
N ASP A 70 9.88 -24.36 12.80
CA ASP A 70 10.72 -24.14 14.00
C ASP A 70 11.55 -22.84 13.90
N SER A 71 11.20 -21.96 12.99
CA SER A 71 11.89 -20.71 12.77
C SER A 71 11.17 -19.52 13.37
N LYS A 72 11.92 -18.53 13.83
CA LYS A 72 11.37 -17.21 14.19
C LYS A 72 10.98 -16.46 12.93
N TYR A 73 10.01 -15.58 13.05
CA TYR A 73 9.58 -14.68 11.96
C TYR A 73 9.14 -13.33 12.50
N ILE A 74 9.15 -12.33 11.63
CA ILE A 74 8.71 -10.97 11.94
C ILE A 74 7.38 -10.73 11.23
N LEU A 75 6.42 -10.20 11.96
CA LEU A 75 5.16 -9.69 11.42
C LEU A 75 5.14 -8.17 11.57
N LEU A 76 4.90 -7.45 10.50
CA LEU A 76 4.75 -5.99 10.50
C LEU A 76 3.34 -5.61 10.10
N ASP A 77 2.62 -4.97 11.00
CA ASP A 77 1.35 -4.32 10.74
C ASP A 77 1.64 -2.86 10.36
N LEU A 78 1.52 -2.56 9.07
CA LEU A 78 1.86 -1.25 8.53
C LEU A 78 0.86 -0.15 8.95
N PRO A 79 -0.46 -0.38 8.95
CA PRO A 79 -1.45 0.58 9.46
C PRO A 79 -1.23 0.98 10.91
N SER A 80 -1.07 0.02 11.80
CA SER A 80 -0.88 0.29 13.24
C SER A 80 0.55 0.68 13.59
N ARG A 81 1.51 0.53 12.65
CA ARG A 81 2.94 0.73 12.86
C ARG A 81 3.50 -0.11 14.00
N THR A 82 2.96 -1.30 14.17
CA THR A 82 3.42 -2.26 15.16
C THR A 82 4.06 -3.46 14.50
N GLY A 83 5.11 -3.97 15.11
CA GLY A 83 5.78 -5.18 14.68
C GLY A 83 5.85 -6.20 15.79
N MET A 84 5.87 -7.46 15.42
CA MET A 84 5.99 -8.58 16.34
C MET A 84 7.06 -9.53 15.86
N LEU A 85 7.99 -9.89 16.75
CA LEU A 85 8.84 -11.05 16.60
C LEU A 85 8.09 -12.26 17.17
N LYS A 86 7.90 -13.29 16.37
CA LYS A 86 7.14 -14.48 16.74
C LYS A 86 7.96 -15.76 16.55
N TYR A 87 7.63 -16.76 17.33
CA TYR A 87 8.09 -18.13 17.18
C TYR A 87 6.87 -19.03 17.26
N ARG A 88 6.54 -19.75 16.20
CA ARG A 88 5.25 -20.43 16.07
C ARG A 88 4.09 -19.46 16.36
N ASN A 89 3.19 -19.78 17.28
CA ASN A 89 2.08 -18.92 17.70
C ASN A 89 2.41 -17.94 18.84
N ARG A 90 3.63 -18.03 19.41
CA ARG A 90 4.05 -17.18 20.56
C ARG A 90 4.63 -15.86 20.07
N VAL A 91 4.17 -14.77 20.66
CA VAL A 91 4.80 -13.45 20.50
C VAL A 91 5.97 -13.38 21.47
N LEU A 92 7.17 -13.26 20.93
CA LEU A 92 8.41 -13.11 21.72
C LEU A 92 8.63 -11.64 22.08
N ARG A 93 8.29 -10.74 21.18
CA ARG A 93 8.43 -9.31 21.38
C ARG A 93 7.49 -8.52 20.49
N THR A 94 6.91 -7.46 21.03
CA THR A 94 6.19 -6.43 20.27
C THR A 94 7.02 -5.16 20.26
N PHE A 95 7.02 -4.43 19.15
CA PHE A 95 7.73 -3.17 18.99
C PHE A 95 6.95 -2.20 18.11
N VAL A 96 7.20 -0.92 18.31
CA VAL A 96 6.64 0.14 17.48
C VAL A 96 7.71 0.62 16.50
N PHE A 97 7.31 0.95 15.29
CA PHE A 97 8.21 1.44 14.27
C PHE A 97 7.69 2.71 13.59
N SER A 98 8.58 3.42 12.93
CA SER A 98 8.26 4.46 11.97
C SER A 98 8.85 4.12 10.61
N THR A 99 8.22 4.60 9.56
CA THR A 99 8.71 4.43 8.18
C THR A 99 9.37 5.73 7.72
N THR A 100 10.45 5.62 6.96
CA THR A 100 10.96 6.76 6.22
C THR A 100 10.38 6.70 4.82
N GLU A 101 9.83 7.80 4.37
CA GLU A 101 9.44 7.95 2.98
C GLU A 101 10.70 7.96 2.11
N GLY A 102 10.78 7.00 1.21
CA GLY A 102 11.79 6.88 0.17
C GLY A 102 11.15 6.98 -1.20
N LYS A 103 11.91 6.82 -2.27
CA LYS A 103 11.38 6.72 -3.63
C LYS A 103 10.42 5.52 -3.80
N ARG A 104 10.50 4.53 -2.93
CA ARG A 104 9.65 3.34 -2.92
C ARG A 104 8.91 3.23 -1.59
N SER A 105 7.67 2.80 -1.63
CA SER A 105 6.89 2.46 -0.43
C SER A 105 7.29 1.09 0.11
N VAL A 106 7.06 0.88 1.42
CA VAL A 106 7.21 -0.45 2.03
C VAL A 106 6.26 -1.43 1.33
N PRO A 107 6.77 -2.59 0.86
CA PRO A 107 5.91 -3.62 0.26
C PRO A 107 4.81 -4.04 1.23
N ARG A 108 3.61 -4.21 0.71
CA ARG A 108 2.43 -4.61 1.50
C ARG A 108 2.06 -6.04 1.17
N ASN A 109 1.57 -6.76 2.17
CA ASN A 109 1.09 -8.13 2.01
C ASN A 109 2.14 -9.03 1.33
N THR A 110 3.38 -8.89 1.72
CA THR A 110 4.52 -9.53 1.06
C THR A 110 5.35 -10.28 2.09
N VAL A 111 5.85 -11.44 1.68
CA VAL A 111 6.85 -12.20 2.43
C VAL A 111 8.23 -11.80 1.94
N LEU A 112 9.06 -11.37 2.86
CA LEU A 112 10.47 -11.04 2.62
C LEU A 112 11.35 -11.95 3.46
N LYS A 113 12.61 -12.15 3.04
CA LYS A 113 13.62 -12.89 3.81
C LYS A 113 14.78 -11.99 4.16
N VAL A 114 15.31 -12.14 5.36
CA VAL A 114 16.57 -11.49 5.74
C VAL A 114 17.68 -12.02 4.85
N THR A 115 18.21 -11.15 4.01
CA THR A 115 19.32 -11.48 3.10
C THR A 115 20.67 -11.19 3.73
N ALA A 116 20.75 -10.15 4.57
CA ALA A 116 21.97 -9.83 5.28
C ALA A 116 21.71 -9.12 6.62
N LYS A 117 22.63 -9.34 7.55
CA LYS A 117 22.77 -8.59 8.79
C LYS A 117 24.11 -7.88 8.75
N THR A 118 24.09 -6.57 8.82
CA THR A 118 25.33 -5.78 8.74
C THR A 118 25.49 -4.87 9.94
N GLY A 119 26.73 -4.54 10.25
CA GLY A 119 27.12 -3.58 11.30
C GLY A 119 27.55 -4.24 12.60
N GLY A 120 28.77 -3.92 13.05
CA GLY A 120 29.30 -4.34 14.33
C GLY A 120 28.90 -3.41 15.48
N LYS A 121 28.87 -2.11 15.24
CA LYS A 121 28.48 -1.09 16.22
C LYS A 121 26.97 -0.87 16.19
N GLU A 122 26.36 -0.57 17.33
CA GLU A 122 24.91 -0.40 17.48
C GLU A 122 24.29 0.54 16.44
N ARG A 123 24.94 1.66 16.16
CA ARG A 123 24.44 2.67 15.21
C ARG A 123 24.51 2.25 13.74
N THR A 124 25.32 1.25 13.40
CA THR A 124 25.53 0.77 12.03
C THR A 124 24.80 -0.54 11.76
N ARG A 125 24.17 -1.12 12.77
CA ARG A 125 23.41 -2.36 12.62
C ARG A 125 22.17 -2.17 11.74
N MET A 126 21.99 -3.09 10.83
CA MET A 126 20.82 -3.11 9.96
C MET A 126 20.48 -4.54 9.51
N LEU A 127 19.20 -4.78 9.27
CA LEU A 127 18.67 -5.99 8.68
C LEU A 127 18.21 -5.65 7.26
N LEU A 128 18.74 -6.34 6.27
CA LEU A 128 18.37 -6.16 4.87
C LEU A 128 17.44 -7.29 4.43
N PHE A 129 16.43 -6.92 3.68
CA PHE A 129 15.44 -7.82 3.09
C PHE A 129 15.50 -7.66 1.57
N GLY A 130 16.60 -8.10 0.96
CA GLY A 130 16.92 -7.83 -0.44
C GLY A 130 16.99 -6.32 -0.71
N ASP A 131 16.51 -5.94 -1.89
CA ASP A 131 16.40 -4.53 -2.30
C ASP A 131 15.02 -3.92 -1.94
N ALA A 132 14.20 -4.67 -1.21
CA ALA A 132 12.82 -4.30 -0.95
C ALA A 132 12.63 -3.51 0.36
N LEU A 133 13.41 -3.81 1.41
CA LEU A 133 13.22 -3.24 2.74
C LEU A 133 14.51 -3.28 3.57
N LEU A 134 14.68 -2.24 4.38
CA LEU A 134 15.73 -2.15 5.39
C LEU A 134 15.11 -1.87 6.76
N ILE A 135 15.52 -2.61 7.79
CA ILE A 135 15.17 -2.32 9.17
C ILE A 135 16.43 -1.92 9.95
N ARG A 136 16.36 -0.83 10.68
CA ARG A 136 17.46 -0.35 11.51
C ARG A 136 16.98 0.37 12.77
N SER A 137 17.91 0.63 13.67
CA SER A 137 17.64 1.48 14.81
C SER A 137 17.32 2.91 14.40
N LYS A 138 16.37 3.54 15.09
CA LYS A 138 16.07 4.97 14.93
C LYS A 138 17.31 5.77 15.33
N PRO A 139 17.86 6.61 14.44
CA PRO A 139 19.00 7.45 14.79
C PRO A 139 18.60 8.47 15.86
N SER A 140 19.52 8.74 16.78
CA SER A 140 19.33 9.74 17.84
C SER A 140 19.32 11.18 17.32
N SER A 141 19.85 11.41 16.12
CA SER A 141 19.81 12.70 15.42
C SER A 141 19.30 12.51 14.00
N LEU A 142 18.53 13.47 13.51
CA LEU A 142 17.86 13.50 12.20
C LEU A 142 18.83 13.68 11.00
N ALA A 143 19.93 12.96 10.95
CA ALA A 143 20.73 12.86 9.74
C ALA A 143 20.02 11.94 8.73
N ALA A 144 18.89 12.40 8.22
CA ALA A 144 18.20 11.75 7.11
C ALA A 144 18.91 12.13 5.82
N GLY A 145 19.85 11.30 5.37
CA GLY A 145 20.38 11.40 4.01
C GLY A 145 19.21 11.32 3.01
N LYS A 146 19.13 12.30 2.12
CA LYS A 146 18.00 12.53 1.21
C LYS A 146 17.85 11.51 0.06
N ASP A 147 18.82 10.60 -0.14
CA ASP A 147 18.87 9.73 -1.33
C ASP A 147 18.67 8.25 -0.97
N LYS A 148 17.55 7.91 -0.33
CA LYS A 148 17.29 6.50 0.00
C LYS A 148 16.34 5.88 -1.02
N VAL A 149 16.88 5.03 -1.87
CA VAL A 149 16.12 4.26 -2.86
C VAL A 149 15.26 3.19 -2.18
N VAL A 150 15.78 2.57 -1.11
CA VAL A 150 15.13 1.47 -0.37
C VAL A 150 14.31 2.03 0.79
N PRO A 151 13.04 1.63 0.95
CA PRO A 151 12.21 2.03 2.08
C PRO A 151 12.82 1.51 3.39
N GLN A 152 12.69 2.30 4.45
CA GLN A 152 13.29 1.97 5.75
C GLN A 152 12.24 1.95 6.84
N ILE A 153 12.39 0.97 7.72
CA ILE A 153 11.67 0.86 8.99
C ILE A 153 12.64 1.21 10.10
N LEU A 154 12.25 2.16 10.93
CA LEU A 154 13.02 2.64 12.06
C LEU A 154 12.39 2.13 13.35
N VAL A 155 13.16 1.35 14.12
CA VAL A 155 12.74 0.74 15.38
C VAL A 155 13.52 1.38 16.53
N GLY A 156 12.93 1.47 17.72
CA GLY A 156 13.62 1.93 18.91
C GLY A 156 14.88 1.11 19.21
N SER A 157 15.95 1.72 19.71
CA SER A 157 17.27 1.07 19.85
C SER A 157 17.23 -0.24 20.65
N LYS A 158 16.48 -0.27 21.76
CA LYS A 158 16.33 -1.48 22.58
C LYS A 158 15.62 -2.62 21.85
N ASP A 159 14.54 -2.27 21.12
CA ASP A 159 13.77 -3.26 20.38
C ASP A 159 14.52 -3.74 19.16
N PHE A 160 15.20 -2.82 18.47
CA PHE A 160 16.04 -3.18 17.34
C PHE A 160 17.20 -4.08 17.73
N ALA A 161 17.87 -3.80 18.85
CA ALA A 161 18.94 -4.67 19.36
C ALA A 161 18.42 -6.09 19.61
N ALA A 162 17.27 -6.22 20.26
CA ALA A 162 16.65 -7.53 20.49
C ALA A 162 16.29 -8.25 19.17
N LEU A 163 15.73 -7.55 18.20
CA LEU A 163 15.46 -8.09 16.86
C LEU A 163 16.74 -8.53 16.17
N PHE A 164 17.77 -7.68 16.18
CA PHE A 164 19.04 -7.95 15.51
C PHE A 164 19.71 -9.22 16.03
N TYR A 165 19.67 -9.47 17.34
CA TYR A 165 20.25 -10.70 17.91
C TYR A 165 19.36 -11.93 17.72
N ALA A 166 18.04 -11.76 17.75
CA ALA A 166 17.10 -12.88 17.65
C ALA A 166 16.87 -13.39 16.22
N VAL A 167 17.14 -12.54 15.22
CA VAL A 167 16.89 -12.80 13.80
C VAL A 167 18.14 -13.31 13.13
N GLU A 168 18.01 -14.32 12.29
CA GLU A 168 19.09 -14.93 11.52
C GLU A 168 18.90 -14.64 10.02
N GLN A 169 19.93 -14.87 9.22
CA GLN A 169 19.80 -14.85 7.77
C GLN A 169 18.79 -15.92 7.33
N GLY A 170 17.90 -15.59 6.41
CA GLY A 170 16.80 -16.46 6.01
C GLY A 170 15.53 -16.30 6.86
N THR A 171 15.58 -15.61 8.03
CA THR A 171 14.38 -15.31 8.81
C THR A 171 13.36 -14.57 7.96
N MET A 172 12.13 -15.03 8.01
CA MET A 172 11.04 -14.45 7.22
C MET A 172 10.43 -13.24 7.91
N LEU A 173 10.02 -12.27 7.10
CA LEU A 173 9.25 -11.11 7.50
C LEU A 173 8.00 -11.05 6.65
N TYR A 174 6.88 -10.81 7.29
CA TYR A 174 5.61 -10.57 6.62
C TYR A 174 5.07 -9.17 6.93
N THR A 175 4.64 -8.48 5.89
CA THR A 175 3.99 -7.16 6.01
C THR A 175 2.49 -7.32 5.82
N VAL A 176 1.69 -6.83 6.78
CA VAL A 176 0.21 -6.81 6.73
C VAL A 176 -0.24 -5.39 6.39
N LYS A 177 -1.34 -5.32 5.63
CA LYS A 177 -2.01 -4.04 5.32
C LYS A 177 -3.01 -3.73 6.41
#